data_d7c0e5afc619e88f4fdfbdbdc378ed3b
#
_entry.id   d7c0e5afc619e88f4fdfbdbdc378ed3b
#
_cell.length_a   1.000
_cell.length_b   1.000
_cell.length_c   1.000
_cell.angle_alpha   90.00
_cell.angle_beta   90.00
_cell.angle_gamma   90.00
#
_symmetry.space_group_name_H-M   'P 1'
#
loop_
_entity.id
_entity.type
_entity.pdbx_description
1 polymer ?
#
loop_
_entity_poly.entity_id
_entity_poly.type
_entity_poly.pdbx_seq_one_letter_code
_entity_poly.pdbx_strand_id
1 'polypeptide(L)'
;MATERIPLTQPIESRTGSFAKDSYSSNCFFESRDQKREFVKRPGLVLAKQIVSVTPPASTPSQGLVEFNDKLIAVINNTIYQINPSSSYAVTTLGTTSVSTSQSYFVKTFLDTYLFFHNKVTGYLYNQAGASVAMTTLPTAPYIPGAVSLDNYIFLATSNNRIYNSAVGDPTTWGALDYVTFEQSTDTLVGITKHLNYLVAFGATSMQFFYDAANATGSPLALAPSYTSDIGCASGDSIVSTSNTVLWIGSTKTNSRSVYIMDGVSAVKISTSSIDRHLEADNLSQITAYCYTIDGHSMYILTLHNTQKTLVYDLNEKMWYTWTQYSIQSTGQPNAGTYQESYFRPSFFTTLSNIAYVLDDDTATLYYFDVDIYQDNGQAIYCRTVSDIIDNGTTKRKFYGRLEIIGDKVSGTMQIRHTGNDYNTWSTYRSVDLNASRSEVYLSGADRRRAWEFLCTSNVPLRLDGAEVDFRIGEMDQEQAVGGGRYRR
;
A
#
# COMPACT_ATOMS: atom_id res chain seq x y z
N MET A 1 -42.76 4.36 8.02
CA MET A 1 -41.44 3.72 7.93
C MET A 1 -40.41 4.81 8.12
N ALA A 2 -39.37 4.51 8.84
CA ALA A 2 -38.22 5.42 8.89
C ALA A 2 -37.25 4.98 7.79
N THR A 3 -36.54 5.95 7.20
CA THR A 3 -35.49 5.70 6.21
C THR A 3 -34.15 6.10 6.83
N GLU A 4 -33.14 5.30 6.64
CA GLU A 4 -31.79 5.59 7.09
C GLU A 4 -30.81 5.46 5.93
N ARG A 5 -29.83 6.37 5.89
CA ARG A 5 -28.72 6.33 4.95
C ARG A 5 -27.58 5.50 5.53
N ILE A 6 -27.15 4.49 4.80
CA ILE A 6 -26.00 3.68 5.13
C ILE A 6 -24.78 4.33 4.44
N PRO A 7 -23.78 4.81 5.18
CA PRO A 7 -22.58 5.33 4.58
C PRO A 7 -21.79 4.18 3.94
N LEU A 8 -21.41 4.32 2.67
CA LEU A 8 -20.57 3.35 1.95
C LEU A 8 -19.08 3.63 2.14
N THR A 9 -18.73 4.85 2.56
CA THR A 9 -17.36 5.28 2.79
C THR A 9 -16.95 4.90 4.21
N GLN A 10 -16.55 3.64 4.40
CA GLN A 10 -16.19 3.10 5.72
C GLN A 10 -14.67 3.17 5.95
N PRO A 11 -14.21 3.77 7.06
CA PRO A 11 -12.83 3.67 7.47
C PRO A 11 -12.49 2.23 7.87
N ILE A 12 -11.21 1.91 7.88
CA ILE A 12 -10.76 0.65 8.45
C ILE A 12 -10.88 0.71 9.96
N GLU A 13 -11.78 -0.09 10.52
CA GLU A 13 -11.85 -0.36 11.94
C GLU A 13 -11.43 -1.80 12.20
N SER A 14 -10.45 -2.01 13.08
CA SER A 14 -9.96 -3.34 13.40
C SER A 14 -9.85 -3.52 14.91
N ARG A 15 -10.56 -4.50 15.42
CA ARG A 15 -10.53 -4.87 16.84
C ARG A 15 -9.38 -5.81 17.19
N THR A 16 -8.86 -6.54 16.19
CA THR A 16 -7.89 -7.63 16.43
C THR A 16 -6.78 -7.72 15.39
N GLY A 17 -6.62 -6.73 14.50
CA GLY A 17 -5.72 -6.82 13.35
C GLY A 17 -6.23 -7.76 12.23
N SER A 18 -7.52 -8.08 12.24
CA SER A 18 -8.21 -8.91 11.24
C SER A 18 -9.48 -8.18 10.79
N PHE A 19 -9.88 -8.37 9.53
CA PHE A 19 -11.13 -7.81 9.00
C PHE A 19 -12.37 -8.68 9.25
N ALA A 20 -12.23 -9.81 9.92
CA ALA A 20 -13.32 -10.78 10.05
C ALA A 20 -14.56 -10.25 10.78
N LYS A 21 -14.38 -9.30 11.69
CA LYS A 21 -15.45 -8.73 12.54
C LYS A 21 -15.43 -7.20 12.57
N ASP A 22 -15.00 -6.57 11.49
CA ASP A 22 -14.75 -5.13 11.48
C ASP A 22 -15.31 -4.48 10.20
N SER A 23 -15.54 -3.17 10.25
CA SER A 23 -15.86 -2.37 9.06
C SER A 23 -14.60 -2.04 8.27
N TYR A 24 -14.69 -2.06 6.96
CA TYR A 24 -13.60 -1.69 6.06
C TYR A 24 -14.10 -1.49 4.64
N SER A 25 -13.26 -0.83 3.84
CA SER A 25 -13.47 -0.70 2.39
C SER A 25 -12.26 -1.28 1.65
N SER A 26 -12.53 -2.00 0.57
CA SER A 26 -11.51 -2.72 -0.21
C SER A 26 -11.65 -2.46 -1.71
N ASN A 27 -10.50 -2.30 -2.39
CA ASN A 27 -10.42 -2.08 -3.84
C ASN A 27 -11.19 -0.85 -4.31
N CYS A 28 -11.15 0.20 -3.52
CA CYS A 28 -11.81 1.47 -3.76
C CYS A 28 -10.92 2.63 -3.31
N PHE A 29 -11.35 3.82 -3.61
CA PHE A 29 -10.94 5.07 -2.98
C PHE A 29 -12.18 5.96 -2.80
N PHE A 30 -12.06 7.03 -2.04
CA PHE A 30 -13.15 7.96 -1.80
C PHE A 30 -12.85 9.27 -2.51
N GLU A 31 -13.86 9.88 -3.07
CA GLU A 31 -13.76 11.18 -3.72
C GLU A 31 -14.69 12.15 -3.01
N SER A 32 -14.15 13.24 -2.48
CA SER A 32 -14.94 14.27 -1.82
C SER A 32 -15.47 15.27 -2.86
N ARG A 33 -16.81 15.34 -2.98
CA ARG A 33 -17.50 16.27 -3.85
C ARG A 33 -18.63 16.97 -3.08
N ASP A 34 -18.64 18.31 -3.07
CA ASP A 34 -19.72 19.11 -2.45
C ASP A 34 -20.06 18.66 -1.00
N GLN A 35 -19.04 18.44 -0.17
CA GLN A 35 -19.16 17.96 1.23
C GLN A 35 -19.71 16.52 1.37
N LYS A 36 -19.84 15.78 0.28
CA LYS A 36 -20.16 14.35 0.29
C LYS A 36 -18.93 13.57 -0.12
N ARG A 37 -18.82 12.36 0.40
CA ARG A 37 -17.83 11.39 -0.05
C ARG A 37 -18.50 10.34 -0.90
N GLU A 38 -18.01 10.17 -2.10
CA GLU A 38 -18.43 9.13 -3.02
C GLU A 38 -17.48 7.94 -2.89
N PHE A 39 -18.03 6.74 -2.99
CA PHE A 39 -17.28 5.50 -3.03
C PHE A 39 -16.97 5.17 -4.50
N VAL A 40 -15.69 5.09 -4.85
CA VAL A 40 -15.22 4.88 -6.23
C VAL A 40 -14.39 3.60 -6.30
N LYS A 41 -14.67 2.75 -7.29
CA LYS A 41 -13.88 1.54 -7.55
C LYS A 41 -12.53 1.90 -8.13
N ARG A 42 -11.45 1.26 -7.66
CA ARG A 42 -10.10 1.47 -8.22
C ARG A 42 -10.01 1.00 -9.68
N PRO A 43 -9.14 1.59 -10.50
CA PRO A 43 -8.82 1.09 -11.82
C PRO A 43 -8.17 -0.28 -11.74
N GLY A 44 -8.22 -0.97 -12.86
CA GLY A 44 -7.64 -2.30 -13.01
C GLY A 44 -6.23 -2.30 -13.55
N LEU A 45 -5.73 -3.52 -13.73
CA LEU A 45 -4.40 -3.80 -14.23
C LEU A 45 -4.50 -4.46 -15.62
N VAL A 46 -3.69 -3.97 -16.55
CA VAL A 46 -3.50 -4.57 -17.87
C VAL A 46 -2.13 -5.20 -17.95
N LEU A 47 -2.05 -6.39 -18.52
CA LEU A 47 -0.78 -7.07 -18.73
C LEU A 47 0.06 -6.32 -19.77
N ALA A 48 1.21 -5.80 -19.35
CA ALA A 48 2.22 -5.27 -20.26
C ALA A 48 3.12 -6.38 -20.81
N LYS A 49 3.71 -7.18 -19.90
CA LYS A 49 4.64 -8.25 -20.27
C LYS A 49 4.83 -9.28 -19.17
N GLN A 50 4.87 -10.55 -19.54
CA GLN A 50 5.47 -11.60 -18.72
C GLN A 50 6.97 -11.60 -19.00
N ILE A 51 7.79 -11.12 -18.04
CA ILE A 51 9.23 -10.93 -18.23
C ILE A 51 9.96 -12.27 -18.21
N VAL A 52 9.66 -13.09 -17.21
CA VAL A 52 10.16 -14.46 -17.08
C VAL A 52 8.96 -15.40 -17.12
N SER A 53 9.06 -16.45 -17.94
CA SER A 53 7.98 -17.44 -18.01
C SER A 53 7.92 -18.25 -16.73
N VAL A 54 6.86 -18.08 -15.96
CA VAL A 54 6.57 -18.78 -14.71
C VAL A 54 5.24 -19.50 -14.85
N THR A 55 5.23 -20.79 -14.57
CA THR A 55 3.98 -21.57 -14.56
C THR A 55 3.51 -21.72 -13.11
N PRO A 56 2.39 -21.09 -12.73
CA PRO A 56 1.84 -21.24 -11.39
C PRO A 56 1.62 -22.72 -11.01
N PRO A 57 1.86 -23.12 -9.76
CA PRO A 57 2.10 -22.29 -8.58
C PRO A 57 3.57 -21.90 -8.34
N ALA A 58 4.50 -22.13 -9.31
CA ALA A 58 5.88 -21.69 -9.15
C ALA A 58 5.97 -20.18 -8.93
N SER A 59 6.99 -19.76 -8.22
CA SER A 59 7.27 -18.39 -7.80
C SER A 59 8.61 -17.94 -8.33
N THR A 60 8.69 -16.69 -8.76
CA THR A 60 9.93 -16.02 -9.17
C THR A 60 9.93 -14.61 -8.59
N PRO A 61 10.63 -14.39 -7.46
CA PRO A 61 10.52 -13.15 -6.70
C PRO A 61 11.06 -11.95 -7.50
N SER A 62 10.27 -10.91 -7.55
CA SER A 62 10.69 -9.60 -8.03
C SER A 62 11.37 -8.83 -6.91
N GLN A 63 12.35 -7.98 -7.26
CA GLN A 63 13.19 -7.28 -6.30
C GLN A 63 13.28 -5.78 -6.56
N GLY A 64 12.72 -5.29 -7.66
CA GLY A 64 12.70 -3.86 -7.94
C GLY A 64 12.32 -3.53 -9.36
N LEU A 65 11.83 -2.30 -9.55
CA LEU A 65 11.45 -1.72 -10.83
C LEU A 65 11.77 -0.22 -10.81
N VAL A 66 12.39 0.28 -11.87
CA VAL A 66 12.68 1.71 -12.04
C VAL A 66 12.65 2.07 -13.52
N GLU A 67 12.24 3.29 -13.82
CA GLU A 67 12.43 3.90 -15.14
C GLU A 67 13.83 4.48 -15.24
N PHE A 68 14.50 4.27 -16.38
CA PHE A 68 15.77 4.88 -16.70
C PHE A 68 15.91 5.07 -18.23
N ASN A 69 16.01 6.33 -18.67
CA ASN A 69 16.20 6.73 -20.06
C ASN A 69 15.21 6.05 -21.03
N ASP A 70 13.91 6.29 -20.80
CA ASP A 70 12.78 5.78 -21.59
C ASP A 70 12.67 4.24 -21.63
N LYS A 71 13.27 3.56 -20.69
CA LYS A 71 13.18 2.11 -20.51
C LYS A 71 12.86 1.75 -19.08
N LEU A 72 12.35 0.55 -18.87
CA LEU A 72 12.12 -0.01 -17.55
C LEU A 72 13.26 -0.96 -17.21
N ILE A 73 13.83 -0.80 -16.03
CA ILE A 73 14.84 -1.72 -15.48
C ILE A 73 14.19 -2.48 -14.34
N ALA A 74 14.15 -3.80 -14.43
CA ALA A 74 13.60 -4.69 -13.42
C ALA A 74 14.68 -5.64 -12.89
N VAL A 75 14.66 -5.88 -11.58
CA VAL A 75 15.46 -6.94 -10.96
C VAL A 75 14.52 -8.05 -10.52
N ILE A 76 14.72 -9.25 -11.05
CA ILE A 76 13.87 -10.41 -10.82
C ILE A 76 14.77 -11.63 -10.59
N ASN A 77 14.61 -12.26 -9.43
CA ASN A 77 15.42 -13.43 -9.03
C ASN A 77 16.93 -13.23 -9.29
N ASN A 78 17.44 -12.10 -8.82
CA ASN A 78 18.84 -11.69 -8.96
C ASN A 78 19.33 -11.52 -10.43
N THR A 79 18.43 -11.35 -11.37
CA THR A 79 18.73 -11.04 -12.78
C THR A 79 18.20 -9.66 -13.14
N ILE A 80 18.99 -8.87 -13.82
CA ILE A 80 18.67 -7.50 -14.23
C ILE A 80 18.15 -7.54 -15.67
N TYR A 81 16.92 -7.07 -15.84
CA TYR A 81 16.25 -6.99 -17.14
C TYR A 81 16.01 -5.54 -17.53
N GLN A 82 16.24 -5.25 -18.81
CA GLN A 82 15.77 -4.03 -19.46
C GLN A 82 14.54 -4.37 -20.28
N ILE A 83 13.48 -3.60 -20.14
CA ILE A 83 12.25 -3.74 -20.90
C ILE A 83 12.05 -2.44 -21.69
N ASN A 84 11.80 -2.56 -22.99
CA ASN A 84 11.58 -1.42 -23.86
C ASN A 84 10.10 -1.34 -24.26
N PRO A 85 9.28 -0.46 -23.65
CA PRO A 85 7.86 -0.32 -23.99
C PRO A 85 7.63 0.09 -25.44
N SER A 86 8.48 0.95 -25.99
CA SER A 86 8.38 1.42 -27.39
C SER A 86 8.66 0.33 -28.44
N SER A 87 9.20 -0.82 -28.03
CA SER A 87 9.48 -1.97 -28.89
C SER A 87 8.66 -3.20 -28.46
N SER A 88 7.36 -3.03 -28.24
CA SER A 88 6.44 -4.11 -27.82
C SER A 88 6.94 -4.85 -26.58
N TYR A 89 7.49 -4.12 -25.62
CA TYR A 89 8.06 -4.64 -24.37
C TYR A 89 9.16 -5.69 -24.62
N ALA A 90 10.05 -5.42 -25.58
CA ALA A 90 11.24 -6.26 -25.78
C ALA A 90 12.07 -6.32 -24.50
N VAL A 91 12.45 -7.54 -24.09
CA VAL A 91 13.21 -7.80 -22.86
C VAL A 91 14.65 -8.15 -23.22
N THR A 92 15.60 -7.50 -22.56
CA THR A 92 17.04 -7.77 -22.69
C THR A 92 17.64 -8.01 -21.31
N THR A 93 18.43 -9.06 -21.13
CA THR A 93 19.16 -9.30 -19.88
C THR A 93 20.42 -8.42 -19.85
N LEU A 94 20.59 -7.63 -18.80
CA LEU A 94 21.74 -6.76 -18.59
C LEU A 94 22.84 -7.39 -17.72
N GLY A 95 22.51 -8.43 -16.97
CA GLY A 95 23.43 -9.10 -16.06
C GLY A 95 22.71 -9.73 -14.87
N THR A 96 23.50 -10.11 -13.86
CA THR A 96 23.00 -10.69 -12.62
C THR A 96 23.51 -9.91 -11.42
N THR A 97 22.74 -9.91 -10.34
CA THR A 97 23.16 -9.37 -9.04
C THR A 97 23.71 -10.49 -8.16
N SER A 98 24.38 -10.13 -7.07
CA SER A 98 24.68 -11.06 -5.99
C SER A 98 23.37 -11.62 -5.44
N VAL A 99 23.40 -12.87 -4.99
CA VAL A 99 22.21 -13.52 -4.41
C VAL A 99 21.75 -12.73 -3.17
N SER A 100 20.54 -12.26 -3.22
CA SER A 100 19.87 -11.55 -2.13
C SER A 100 18.36 -11.82 -2.20
N THR A 101 17.71 -11.86 -1.05
CA THR A 101 16.24 -11.87 -0.94
C THR A 101 15.66 -10.48 -0.74
N SER A 102 16.53 -9.47 -0.61
CA SER A 102 16.13 -8.08 -0.40
C SER A 102 15.71 -7.43 -1.71
N GLN A 103 14.88 -6.40 -1.58
CA GLN A 103 14.60 -5.50 -2.69
C GLN A 103 15.84 -4.69 -3.08
N SER A 104 15.82 -4.15 -4.28
CA SER A 104 16.87 -3.28 -4.83
C SER A 104 16.48 -1.83 -4.67
N TYR A 105 17.45 -0.99 -4.30
CA TYR A 105 17.27 0.45 -4.07
C TYR A 105 17.98 1.21 -5.17
N PHE A 106 17.22 1.99 -5.92
CA PHE A 106 17.68 2.67 -7.11
C PHE A 106 17.82 4.16 -6.88
N VAL A 107 18.85 4.76 -7.49
CA VAL A 107 18.99 6.20 -7.59
C VAL A 107 19.61 6.57 -8.94
N LYS A 108 19.05 7.60 -9.57
CA LYS A 108 19.60 8.19 -10.79
C LYS A 108 20.65 9.24 -10.44
N THR A 109 21.72 9.29 -11.21
CA THR A 109 22.71 10.36 -11.10
C THR A 109 22.19 11.63 -11.76
N PHE A 110 22.88 12.74 -11.51
CA PHE A 110 22.61 14.00 -12.20
C PHE A 110 22.62 13.82 -13.74
N LEU A 111 21.66 14.40 -14.42
CA LEU A 111 21.42 14.27 -15.87
C LEU A 111 21.15 12.83 -16.35
N ASP A 112 20.73 11.92 -15.46
CA ASP A 112 20.39 10.54 -15.77
C ASP A 112 21.48 9.80 -16.59
N THR A 113 22.75 10.12 -16.36
CA THR A 113 23.89 9.48 -17.05
C THR A 113 24.13 8.06 -16.56
N TYR A 114 23.87 7.81 -15.30
CA TYR A 114 24.00 6.51 -14.66
C TYR A 114 22.81 6.20 -13.79
N LEU A 115 22.46 4.92 -13.72
CA LEU A 115 21.60 4.34 -12.72
C LEU A 115 22.48 3.58 -11.72
N PHE A 116 22.52 4.06 -10.48
CA PHE A 116 23.13 3.35 -9.36
C PHE A 116 22.05 2.57 -8.61
N PHE A 117 22.35 1.35 -8.20
CA PHE A 117 21.48 0.60 -7.31
C PHE A 117 22.25 -0.42 -6.48
N HIS A 118 21.66 -0.89 -5.37
CA HIS A 118 22.22 -1.94 -4.54
C HIS A 118 21.13 -2.87 -4.00
N ASN A 119 21.51 -4.09 -3.65
CA ASN A 119 20.65 -5.11 -3.09
C ASN A 119 21.02 -5.48 -1.63
N LYS A 120 21.53 -4.52 -0.87
CA LYS A 120 22.12 -4.64 0.49
C LYS A 120 23.45 -5.41 0.55
N VAL A 121 23.83 -6.16 -0.48
CA VAL A 121 25.06 -6.97 -0.53
C VAL A 121 26.10 -6.34 -1.46
N THR A 122 25.69 -5.93 -2.65
CA THR A 122 26.57 -5.35 -3.69
C THR A 122 25.86 -4.18 -4.34
N GLY A 123 26.64 -3.16 -4.72
CA GLY A 123 26.15 -2.07 -5.56
C GLY A 123 26.52 -2.25 -7.03
N TYR A 124 25.71 -1.69 -7.89
CA TYR A 124 25.77 -1.80 -9.34
C TYR A 124 25.64 -0.45 -10.00
N LEU A 125 26.33 -0.29 -11.11
CA LEU A 125 26.22 0.90 -11.95
C LEU A 125 25.85 0.49 -13.38
N TYR A 126 24.89 1.20 -13.96
CA TYR A 126 24.41 0.99 -15.32
C TYR A 126 24.33 2.32 -16.08
N ASN A 127 24.82 2.39 -17.32
CA ASN A 127 24.91 3.62 -18.12
C ASN A 127 24.31 3.49 -19.54
N GLN A 128 23.45 2.53 -19.79
CA GLN A 128 22.91 2.21 -21.12
C GLN A 128 23.89 1.72 -22.20
N ALA A 129 25.18 1.96 -22.06
CA ALA A 129 26.17 1.60 -23.08
C ALA A 129 26.56 0.13 -23.04
N GLY A 130 26.17 -0.61 -22.03
CA GLY A 130 26.55 -2.01 -21.86
C GLY A 130 25.78 -2.74 -20.76
N ALA A 131 26.34 -3.83 -20.27
CA ALA A 131 25.81 -4.56 -19.14
C ALA A 131 25.96 -3.77 -17.84
N SER A 132 25.12 -4.10 -16.86
CA SER A 132 25.29 -3.59 -15.50
C SER A 132 26.58 -4.14 -14.88
N VAL A 133 27.34 -3.27 -14.21
CA VAL A 133 28.64 -3.60 -13.64
C VAL A 133 28.58 -3.54 -12.13
N ALA A 134 29.03 -4.61 -11.47
CA ALA A 134 29.21 -4.63 -10.03
C ALA A 134 30.36 -3.70 -9.63
N MET A 135 30.14 -2.86 -8.62
CA MET A 135 31.12 -1.90 -8.14
C MET A 135 32.04 -2.51 -7.06
N THR A 136 33.32 -2.36 -7.22
CA THR A 136 34.34 -2.83 -6.26
C THR A 136 34.92 -1.74 -5.39
N THR A 137 34.61 -0.46 -5.70
CA THR A 137 35.09 0.73 -4.98
C THR A 137 34.21 1.15 -3.82
N LEU A 138 33.04 0.51 -3.67
CA LEU A 138 32.08 0.84 -2.62
C LEU A 138 32.59 0.50 -1.21
N PRO A 139 32.09 1.20 -0.17
CA PRO A 139 32.34 0.83 1.20
C PRO A 139 31.90 -0.62 1.48
N THR A 140 32.45 -1.20 2.54
CA THR A 140 32.16 -2.59 2.91
C THR A 140 30.67 -2.77 3.27
N ALA A 141 30.00 -3.72 2.62
CA ALA A 141 28.62 -4.14 2.95
C ALA A 141 28.55 -4.75 4.38
N PRO A 142 27.35 -4.97 4.96
CA PRO A 142 26.05 -4.79 4.33
C PRO A 142 25.57 -3.34 4.28
N TYR A 143 24.84 -3.03 3.20
CA TYR A 143 24.18 -1.73 3.03
C TYR A 143 22.80 -1.77 3.64
N ILE A 144 22.34 -0.58 4.10
CA ILE A 144 20.98 -0.42 4.58
C ILE A 144 20.06 0.08 3.47
N PRO A 145 18.71 -0.01 3.62
CA PRO A 145 17.73 0.51 2.68
C PRO A 145 17.95 1.96 2.29
N GLY A 146 17.82 2.22 1.00
CA GLY A 146 17.89 3.54 0.40
C GLY A 146 19.23 3.87 -0.22
N ALA A 147 19.18 4.69 -1.26
CA ALA A 147 20.28 5.40 -1.89
C ALA A 147 19.79 6.80 -2.24
N VAL A 148 20.63 7.80 -2.07
CA VAL A 148 20.23 9.21 -2.21
C VAL A 148 21.17 9.91 -3.19
N SER A 149 20.60 10.69 -4.12
CA SER A 149 21.33 11.65 -4.94
C SER A 149 21.01 13.06 -4.44
N LEU A 150 22.05 13.78 -4.01
CA LEU A 150 21.97 15.16 -3.53
C LEU A 150 23.22 15.91 -4.00
N ASP A 151 23.02 17.07 -4.63
CA ASP A 151 24.07 17.98 -5.08
C ASP A 151 25.23 17.32 -5.84
N ASN A 152 24.87 16.43 -6.79
CA ASN A 152 25.78 15.62 -7.63
C ASN A 152 26.59 14.54 -6.89
N TYR A 153 26.29 14.26 -5.65
CA TYR A 153 26.81 13.10 -4.91
C TYR A 153 25.79 11.97 -4.88
N ILE A 154 26.27 10.74 -4.78
CA ILE A 154 25.46 9.58 -4.36
C ILE A 154 25.83 9.24 -2.93
N PHE A 155 24.82 9.06 -2.09
CA PHE A 155 24.98 8.65 -0.69
C PHE A 155 24.46 7.22 -0.50
N LEU A 156 25.26 6.45 0.23
CA LEU A 156 25.00 5.05 0.56
C LEU A 156 25.29 4.83 2.03
N ALA A 157 24.39 4.19 2.74
CA ALA A 157 24.59 3.93 4.16
C ALA A 157 24.88 2.46 4.43
N THR A 158 25.66 2.20 5.48
CA THR A 158 26.13 0.89 5.89
C THR A 158 25.69 0.54 7.31
N SER A 159 25.68 -0.74 7.65
CA SER A 159 25.21 -1.24 8.96
C SER A 159 26.07 -0.78 10.15
N ASN A 160 27.21 -0.16 9.92
CA ASN A 160 28.06 0.42 10.95
C ASN A 160 27.74 1.89 11.26
N ASN A 161 26.52 2.35 10.96
CA ASN A 161 26.02 3.71 11.17
C ASN A 161 26.78 4.79 10.39
N ARG A 162 27.36 4.46 9.24
CA ARG A 162 28.06 5.41 8.39
C ARG A 162 27.32 5.65 7.09
N ILE A 163 27.26 6.91 6.68
CA ILE A 163 26.69 7.36 5.41
C ILE A 163 27.86 7.86 4.58
N TYR A 164 28.23 7.08 3.59
CA TYR A 164 29.31 7.36 2.64
C TYR A 164 28.79 8.15 1.45
N ASN A 165 29.68 8.91 0.80
CA ASN A 165 29.39 9.59 -0.44
C ASN A 165 30.38 9.21 -1.56
N SER A 166 29.90 9.29 -2.81
CA SER A 166 30.76 9.27 -3.99
C SER A 166 31.56 10.57 -4.13
N ALA A 167 32.50 10.62 -5.06
CA ALA A 167 33.03 11.90 -5.52
C ALA A 167 31.95 12.72 -6.24
N VAL A 168 32.09 14.04 -6.26
CA VAL A 168 31.14 14.94 -6.93
C VAL A 168 31.09 14.65 -8.43
N GLY A 169 29.92 14.37 -8.97
CA GLY A 169 29.71 14.08 -10.39
C GLY A 169 30.30 12.75 -10.87
N ASP A 170 30.95 11.97 -10.02
CA ASP A 170 31.54 10.67 -10.35
C ASP A 170 31.03 9.55 -9.42
N PRO A 171 30.08 8.73 -9.89
CA PRO A 171 29.54 7.64 -9.08
C PRO A 171 30.49 6.45 -8.93
N THR A 172 31.63 6.44 -9.63
CA THR A 172 32.58 5.32 -9.62
C THR A 172 33.64 5.42 -8.54
N THR A 173 33.88 6.63 -8.02
CA THR A 173 34.93 6.93 -7.04
C THR A 173 34.34 7.15 -5.65
N TRP A 174 34.81 6.36 -4.67
CA TRP A 174 34.38 6.41 -3.27
C TRP A 174 35.58 6.44 -2.35
N GLY A 175 35.69 7.50 -1.53
CA GLY A 175 36.78 7.62 -0.56
C GLY A 175 36.48 6.86 0.74
N ALA A 176 37.49 6.18 1.25
CA ALA A 176 37.34 5.40 2.50
C ALA A 176 37.03 6.26 3.75
N LEU A 177 37.32 7.54 3.67
CA LEU A 177 37.10 8.52 4.77
C LEU A 177 35.97 9.52 4.44
N ASP A 178 35.34 9.41 3.29
CA ASP A 178 34.27 10.31 2.86
C ASP A 178 32.91 9.83 3.40
N TYR A 179 32.71 9.99 4.70
CA TYR A 179 31.47 9.62 5.38
C TYR A 179 31.13 10.54 6.53
N VAL A 180 29.86 10.56 6.91
CA VAL A 180 29.37 11.05 8.21
C VAL A 180 28.84 9.88 9.02
N THR A 181 28.89 10.03 10.34
CA THR A 181 28.35 9.01 11.26
C THR A 181 26.99 9.42 11.76
N PHE A 182 26.05 8.48 11.81
CA PHE A 182 24.79 8.63 12.51
C PHE A 182 25.04 8.41 14.01
N GLU A 183 24.91 9.49 14.80
CA GLU A 183 25.34 9.50 16.20
C GLU A 183 24.20 9.74 17.20
N GLN A 184 22.94 9.62 16.78
CA GLN A 184 21.81 9.80 17.67
C GLN A 184 21.74 8.66 18.70
N SER A 185 22.28 8.89 19.89
CA SER A 185 22.24 7.91 20.98
C SER A 185 22.92 6.56 20.62
N THR A 186 22.50 5.46 21.25
CA THR A 186 22.92 4.08 20.92
C THR A 186 22.06 3.45 19.81
N ASP A 187 21.47 4.27 18.95
CA ASP A 187 20.53 3.84 17.92
C ASP A 187 21.25 3.30 16.67
N THR A 188 20.60 2.42 15.94
CA THR A 188 21.12 1.80 14.71
C THR A 188 20.43 2.37 13.49
N LEU A 189 21.19 2.67 12.46
CA LEU A 189 20.70 3.20 11.20
C LEU A 189 19.89 2.13 10.44
N VAL A 190 18.67 2.46 10.03
CA VAL A 190 17.71 1.55 9.41
C VAL A 190 17.45 1.90 7.94
N GLY A 191 17.52 3.18 7.58
CA GLY A 191 17.30 3.61 6.21
C GLY A 191 17.70 5.05 5.98
N ILE A 192 17.89 5.43 4.72
CA ILE A 192 18.14 6.82 4.30
C ILE A 192 17.20 7.18 3.14
N THR A 193 16.83 8.46 3.09
CA THR A 193 16.07 9.01 1.94
C THR A 193 16.35 10.50 1.77
N LYS A 194 15.95 11.03 0.63
CA LYS A 194 15.97 12.48 0.38
C LYS A 194 14.62 13.08 0.77
N HIS A 195 14.66 14.20 1.48
CA HIS A 195 13.50 15.02 1.72
C HIS A 195 13.87 16.51 1.60
N LEU A 196 13.21 17.22 0.69
CA LEU A 196 13.60 18.58 0.31
C LEU A 196 15.10 18.62 -0.10
N ASN A 197 15.89 19.46 0.56
CA ASN A 197 17.34 19.57 0.35
C ASN A 197 18.14 18.85 1.45
N TYR A 198 17.52 17.92 2.18
CA TYR A 198 18.16 17.16 3.24
C TYR A 198 18.28 15.68 2.87
N LEU A 199 19.37 15.08 3.30
CA LEU A 199 19.42 13.64 3.48
C LEU A 199 18.86 13.32 4.87
N VAL A 200 17.81 12.52 4.93
CA VAL A 200 17.20 12.08 6.18
C VAL A 200 17.69 10.67 6.48
N ALA A 201 18.28 10.52 7.65
CA ALA A 201 18.77 9.25 8.18
C ALA A 201 17.84 8.77 9.30
N PHE A 202 17.26 7.61 9.11
CA PHE A 202 16.35 6.97 10.05
C PHE A 202 17.09 5.93 10.87
N GLY A 203 17.17 6.13 12.17
CA GLY A 203 17.52 5.10 13.13
C GLY A 203 16.31 4.25 13.52
N ALA A 204 16.49 3.25 14.36
CA ALA A 204 15.40 2.41 14.85
C ALA A 204 14.39 3.20 15.71
N THR A 205 14.85 4.19 16.47
CA THR A 205 14.01 4.98 17.39
C THR A 205 14.21 6.50 17.28
N SER A 206 15.03 6.94 16.32
CA SER A 206 15.36 8.36 16.15
C SER A 206 15.60 8.70 14.67
N MET A 207 15.70 9.99 14.37
CA MET A 207 15.88 10.48 13.01
C MET A 207 16.77 11.71 13.02
N GLN A 208 17.70 11.81 12.05
CA GLN A 208 18.60 12.95 11.86
C GLN A 208 18.53 13.48 10.43
N PHE A 209 18.69 14.78 10.30
CA PHE A 209 18.74 15.47 9.01
C PHE A 209 20.15 15.98 8.74
N PHE A 210 20.63 15.73 7.53
CA PHE A 210 21.91 16.21 7.04
C PHE A 210 21.71 17.10 5.82
N TYR A 211 22.45 18.17 5.72
CA TYR A 211 22.47 19.07 4.55
C TYR A 211 23.88 19.10 3.95
N ASP A 212 23.97 19.46 2.68
CA ASP A 212 25.28 19.70 2.04
C ASP A 212 25.85 21.03 2.55
N ALA A 213 26.95 20.95 3.31
CA ALA A 213 27.70 22.09 3.83
C ALA A 213 28.87 22.46 2.93
N ALA A 214 29.05 21.78 1.79
CA ALA A 214 30.16 21.96 0.86
C ALA A 214 31.55 21.88 1.54
N ASN A 215 31.71 20.92 2.46
CA ASN A 215 33.00 20.72 3.14
C ASN A 215 34.07 20.32 2.10
N ALA A 216 35.24 20.95 2.20
CA ALA A 216 36.32 20.74 1.24
C ALA A 216 37.03 19.38 1.36
N THR A 217 36.88 18.69 2.48
CA THR A 217 37.48 17.37 2.76
C THR A 217 36.52 16.48 3.54
N GLY A 218 36.58 15.18 3.30
CA GLY A 218 35.68 14.20 3.89
C GLY A 218 34.28 14.27 3.26
N SER A 219 33.24 14.02 4.05
CA SER A 219 31.89 14.13 3.55
C SER A 219 31.43 15.58 3.40
N PRO A 220 30.69 15.94 2.33
CA PRO A 220 30.08 17.25 2.17
C PRO A 220 28.98 17.52 3.18
N LEU A 221 28.42 16.48 3.81
CA LEU A 221 27.28 16.56 4.71
C LEU A 221 27.65 17.13 6.08
N ALA A 222 26.75 17.94 6.63
CA ALA A 222 26.74 18.35 8.02
C ALA A 222 25.37 18.08 8.67
N LEU A 223 25.38 17.76 9.96
CA LEU A 223 24.17 17.55 10.76
C LEU A 223 23.38 18.87 10.90
N ALA A 224 22.05 18.78 10.74
CA ALA A 224 21.10 19.85 11.07
C ALA A 224 20.51 19.60 12.48
N PRO A 225 21.13 20.07 13.57
CA PRO A 225 20.81 19.62 14.92
C PRO A 225 19.41 20.05 15.39
N SER A 226 18.86 21.10 14.76
CA SER A 226 17.50 21.59 15.10
C SER A 226 16.36 20.68 14.62
N TYR A 227 16.65 19.67 13.79
CA TYR A 227 15.65 18.83 13.14
C TYR A 227 15.74 17.35 13.55
N THR A 228 16.28 17.09 14.73
CA THR A 228 16.30 15.73 15.28
C THR A 228 14.93 15.33 15.82
N SER A 229 14.58 14.05 15.73
CA SER A 229 13.32 13.51 16.22
C SER A 229 13.55 12.18 16.95
N ASP A 230 12.74 11.92 18.01
CA ASP A 230 12.69 10.64 18.74
C ASP A 230 11.71 9.64 18.09
N ILE A 231 11.40 9.83 16.81
CA ILE A 231 10.63 8.89 16.00
C ILE A 231 11.57 8.31 14.94
N GLY A 232 11.86 7.04 15.02
CA GLY A 232 12.69 6.33 14.06
C GLY A 232 11.86 5.56 13.02
N CYS A 233 12.43 4.50 12.48
CA CYS A 233 11.84 3.66 11.45
C CYS A 233 11.89 2.19 11.84
N ALA A 234 10.75 1.49 11.77
CA ALA A 234 10.64 0.08 12.09
C ALA A 234 11.16 -0.82 10.96
N SER A 235 11.07 -0.36 9.71
CA SER A 235 11.58 -1.06 8.52
C SER A 235 11.92 -0.07 7.42
N GLY A 236 13.19 -0.05 7.00
CA GLY A 236 13.64 0.84 5.92
C GLY A 236 12.95 0.58 4.58
N ASP A 237 12.43 -0.62 4.38
CA ASP A 237 11.68 -1.02 3.19
C ASP A 237 10.30 -0.35 3.09
N SER A 238 9.83 0.29 4.17
CA SER A 238 8.58 1.08 4.20
C SER A 238 8.76 2.54 3.81
N ILE A 239 10.00 3.02 3.69
CA ILE A 239 10.28 4.43 3.41
C ILE A 239 9.98 4.75 1.95
N VAL A 240 9.06 5.68 1.72
CA VAL A 240 8.73 6.18 0.39
C VAL A 240 8.81 7.69 0.38
N SER A 241 9.67 8.22 -0.48
CA SER A 241 9.76 9.65 -0.75
C SER A 241 8.89 10.03 -1.95
N THR A 242 8.10 11.06 -1.80
CA THR A 242 7.36 11.72 -2.87
C THR A 242 7.94 13.11 -3.12
N SER A 243 7.39 13.88 -4.06
CA SER A 243 7.88 15.22 -4.38
C SER A 243 7.97 16.15 -3.15
N ASN A 244 7.06 16.02 -2.18
CA ASN A 244 6.92 16.98 -1.08
C ASN A 244 6.94 16.34 0.31
N THR A 245 6.94 15.02 0.42
CA THR A 245 6.86 14.34 1.71
C THR A 245 7.50 12.95 1.69
N VAL A 246 7.71 12.41 2.88
CA VAL A 246 8.17 11.04 3.10
C VAL A 246 7.17 10.32 3.98
N LEU A 247 6.86 9.08 3.64
CA LEU A 247 6.01 8.20 4.44
C LEU A 247 6.82 6.98 4.87
N TRP A 248 6.58 6.49 6.10
CA TRP A 248 7.27 5.32 6.63
C TRP A 248 6.53 4.69 7.82
N ILE A 249 6.86 3.45 8.15
CA ILE A 249 6.46 2.83 9.41
C ILE A 249 7.45 3.30 10.49
N GLY A 250 6.99 4.19 11.36
CA GLY A 250 7.80 4.68 12.45
C GLY A 250 7.82 3.75 13.65
N SER A 251 8.88 3.85 14.43
CA SER A 251 9.05 3.20 15.72
C SER A 251 9.53 4.20 16.77
N THR A 252 9.16 3.97 18.00
CA THR A 252 9.55 4.81 19.14
C THR A 252 10.28 3.98 20.19
N LYS A 253 10.92 4.63 21.16
CA LYS A 253 11.59 3.95 22.29
C LYS A 253 10.65 3.03 23.10
N THR A 254 9.33 3.25 23.02
CA THR A 254 8.32 2.37 23.63
C THR A 254 7.92 1.21 22.73
N ASN A 255 8.60 1.03 21.59
CA ASN A 255 8.40 -0.01 20.60
C ASN A 255 6.97 -0.05 20.00
N SER A 256 6.30 1.10 19.93
CA SER A 256 5.02 1.24 19.22
C SER A 256 5.27 1.45 17.73
N ARG A 257 4.53 0.77 16.88
CA ARG A 257 4.60 0.85 15.41
C ARG A 257 3.42 1.63 14.88
N SER A 258 3.67 2.65 14.08
CA SER A 258 2.65 3.49 13.48
C SER A 258 3.14 4.04 12.16
N VAL A 259 2.25 4.40 11.24
CA VAL A 259 2.65 5.07 10.00
C VAL A 259 2.71 6.57 10.24
N TYR A 260 3.80 7.15 9.76
CA TYR A 260 4.07 8.58 9.83
C TYR A 260 4.22 9.19 8.44
N ILE A 261 3.97 10.48 8.37
CA ILE A 261 4.24 11.33 7.21
C ILE A 261 5.12 12.51 7.65
N MET A 262 6.01 12.95 6.77
CA MET A 262 6.81 14.14 7.00
C MET A 262 6.02 15.38 6.62
N ASP A 263 5.81 16.30 7.56
CA ASP A 263 5.24 17.62 7.35
C ASP A 263 6.34 18.67 7.63
N GLY A 264 6.88 19.22 6.55
CA GLY A 264 8.13 19.99 6.64
C GLY A 264 9.27 19.10 7.16
N VAL A 265 9.76 19.35 8.37
CA VAL A 265 10.80 18.56 9.06
C VAL A 265 10.25 17.80 10.27
N SER A 266 8.95 17.77 10.45
CA SER A 266 8.27 17.14 11.59
C SER A 266 7.57 15.86 11.18
N ALA A 267 7.65 14.83 12.01
CA ALA A 267 6.94 13.59 11.82
C ALA A 267 5.52 13.68 12.38
N VAL A 268 4.50 13.44 11.55
CA VAL A 268 3.09 13.45 11.93
C VAL A 268 2.53 12.04 11.78
N LYS A 269 1.89 11.52 12.82
CA LYS A 269 1.23 10.21 12.78
C LYS A 269 -0.03 10.27 11.91
N ILE A 270 -0.17 9.34 10.98
CA ILE A 270 -1.33 9.20 10.09
C ILE A 270 -2.09 7.87 10.26
N SER A 271 -1.49 6.90 10.93
CA SER A 271 -2.18 5.65 11.22
C SER A 271 -3.18 5.79 12.36
N THR A 272 -4.29 5.07 12.24
CA THR A 272 -5.28 4.87 13.31
C THR A 272 -4.88 3.70 14.20
N SER A 273 -5.52 3.55 15.35
CA SER A 273 -5.30 2.39 16.22
C SER A 273 -5.61 1.06 15.53
N SER A 274 -6.50 1.08 14.55
CA SER A 274 -6.84 -0.08 13.73
C SER A 274 -5.68 -0.47 12.81
N ILE A 275 -5.05 0.51 12.16
CA ILE A 275 -3.86 0.30 11.32
C ILE A 275 -2.69 -0.17 12.19
N ASP A 276 -2.47 0.46 13.35
CA ASP A 276 -1.39 0.07 14.27
C ASP A 276 -1.49 -1.42 14.66
N ARG A 277 -2.71 -1.95 14.90
CA ARG A 277 -2.93 -3.38 15.20
C ARG A 277 -2.55 -4.28 14.01
N HIS A 278 -2.77 -3.84 12.76
CA HIS A 278 -2.30 -4.59 11.59
C HIS A 278 -0.78 -4.62 11.51
N LEU A 279 -0.10 -3.51 11.84
CA LEU A 279 1.37 -3.44 11.88
C LEU A 279 1.95 -4.29 13.02
N GLU A 280 1.31 -4.31 14.19
CA GLU A 280 1.74 -5.15 15.31
C GLU A 280 1.54 -6.65 15.06
N ALA A 281 0.56 -7.02 14.23
CA ALA A 281 0.33 -8.41 13.84
C ALA A 281 1.35 -8.93 12.83
N ASP A 282 2.12 -8.05 12.17
CA ASP A 282 3.16 -8.40 11.21
C ASP A 282 4.56 -8.28 11.84
N ASN A 283 5.51 -9.12 11.43
CA ASN A 283 6.89 -9.03 11.92
C ASN A 283 7.74 -8.00 11.18
N LEU A 284 7.18 -7.34 10.15
CA LEU A 284 7.80 -6.32 9.30
C LEU A 284 9.11 -6.74 8.60
N SER A 285 9.37 -8.03 8.45
CA SER A 285 10.58 -8.55 7.81
C SER A 285 10.53 -8.50 6.28
N GLN A 286 9.33 -8.51 5.73
CA GLN A 286 9.09 -8.44 4.29
C GLN A 286 7.98 -7.41 4.02
N ILE A 287 8.41 -6.24 3.60
CA ILE A 287 7.54 -5.10 3.30
C ILE A 287 7.91 -4.56 1.94
N THR A 288 6.92 -4.12 1.20
CA THR A 288 7.10 -3.27 0.02
C THR A 288 6.18 -2.07 0.13
N ALA A 289 6.67 -0.92 -0.30
CA ALA A 289 5.88 0.30 -0.28
C ALA A 289 6.22 1.18 -1.49
N TYR A 290 5.21 1.88 -1.99
CA TYR A 290 5.36 2.88 -3.05
C TYR A 290 4.21 3.89 -3.02
N CYS A 291 4.39 5.01 -3.71
CA CYS A 291 3.31 5.98 -3.94
C CYS A 291 2.86 5.93 -5.39
N TYR A 292 1.54 5.97 -5.57
CA TYR A 292 0.89 6.03 -6.87
C TYR A 292 -0.15 7.15 -6.88
N THR A 293 -0.16 7.95 -7.94
CA THR A 293 -1.15 9.03 -8.12
C THR A 293 -2.16 8.63 -9.18
N ILE A 294 -3.45 8.66 -8.81
CA ILE A 294 -4.58 8.35 -9.68
C ILE A 294 -5.66 9.41 -9.49
N ASP A 295 -6.18 9.96 -10.59
CA ASP A 295 -7.28 10.95 -10.61
C ASP A 295 -7.09 12.10 -9.60
N GLY A 296 -5.83 12.52 -9.39
CA GLY A 296 -5.48 13.56 -8.43
C GLY A 296 -5.31 13.08 -6.99
N HIS A 297 -5.57 11.80 -6.68
CA HIS A 297 -5.30 11.18 -5.38
C HIS A 297 -3.90 10.60 -5.33
N SER A 298 -3.12 10.99 -4.35
CA SER A 298 -1.81 10.40 -4.08
C SER A 298 -1.95 9.33 -3.00
N MET A 299 -1.66 8.09 -3.36
CA MET A 299 -1.86 6.93 -2.49
C MET A 299 -0.52 6.32 -2.08
N TYR A 300 -0.31 6.15 -0.78
CA TYR A 300 0.77 5.34 -0.22
C TYR A 300 0.28 3.90 -0.10
N ILE A 301 0.88 3.01 -0.87
CA ILE A 301 0.53 1.58 -0.92
C ILE A 301 1.59 0.83 -0.13
N LEU A 302 1.17 0.16 0.94
CA LEU A 302 2.01 -0.56 1.88
C LEU A 302 1.58 -2.03 1.92
N THR A 303 2.42 -2.93 1.44
CA THR A 303 2.16 -4.37 1.46
C THR A 303 2.95 -5.06 2.56
N LEU A 304 2.23 -5.72 3.45
CA LEU A 304 2.71 -6.55 4.54
C LEU A 304 2.67 -8.01 4.08
N HIS A 305 3.80 -8.54 3.60
CA HIS A 305 3.84 -9.87 2.96
C HIS A 305 3.62 -11.02 3.94
N ASN A 306 4.03 -10.88 5.21
CA ASN A 306 3.87 -11.95 6.21
C ASN A 306 2.40 -12.17 6.60
N THR A 307 1.63 -11.09 6.73
CA THR A 307 0.19 -11.16 7.04
C THR A 307 -0.69 -11.09 5.78
N GLN A 308 -0.07 -10.97 4.58
CA GLN A 308 -0.73 -10.93 3.29
C GLN A 308 -1.81 -9.84 3.20
N LYS A 309 -1.42 -8.61 3.52
CA LYS A 309 -2.31 -7.45 3.48
C LYS A 309 -1.65 -6.28 2.75
N THR A 310 -2.43 -5.61 1.93
CA THR A 310 -2.05 -4.33 1.35
C THR A 310 -2.93 -3.23 1.93
N LEU A 311 -2.31 -2.34 2.67
CA LEU A 311 -2.92 -1.15 3.25
C LEU A 311 -2.63 0.04 2.33
N VAL A 312 -3.64 0.85 2.07
CA VAL A 312 -3.54 2.01 1.18
C VAL A 312 -3.97 3.25 1.93
N TYR A 313 -3.13 4.26 1.97
CA TYR A 313 -3.45 5.56 2.55
C TYR A 313 -3.57 6.60 1.44
N ASP A 314 -4.72 7.23 1.36
CA ASP A 314 -4.97 8.37 0.48
C ASP A 314 -4.54 9.66 1.20
N LEU A 315 -3.54 10.34 0.64
CA LEU A 315 -3.01 11.57 1.21
C LEU A 315 -3.99 12.74 1.10
N ASN A 316 -4.87 12.73 0.10
CA ASN A 316 -5.85 13.77 -0.15
C ASN A 316 -7.06 13.66 0.78
N GLU A 317 -7.65 12.47 0.86
CA GLU A 317 -8.82 12.18 1.70
C GLU A 317 -8.45 11.85 3.15
N LYS A 318 -7.17 11.58 3.43
CA LYS A 318 -6.63 11.17 4.75
C LYS A 318 -7.34 9.93 5.31
N MET A 319 -7.57 8.96 4.43
CA MET A 319 -8.31 7.74 4.72
C MET A 319 -7.48 6.49 4.39
N TRP A 320 -7.74 5.43 5.13
CA TRP A 320 -7.13 4.12 4.92
C TRP A 320 -8.11 3.17 4.27
N TYR A 321 -7.63 2.44 3.24
CA TYR A 321 -8.33 1.36 2.53
C TYR A 321 -7.49 0.09 2.52
N THR A 322 -8.06 -1.00 2.01
CA THR A 322 -7.28 -2.20 1.64
C THR A 322 -7.38 -2.41 0.13
N TRP A 323 -6.30 -2.95 -0.45
CA TRP A 323 -6.37 -3.47 -1.81
C TRP A 323 -6.09 -4.96 -1.81
N THR A 324 -6.83 -5.68 -2.65
CA THR A 324 -6.72 -7.13 -2.84
C THR A 324 -6.70 -7.44 -4.34
N GLN A 325 -6.22 -8.62 -4.68
CA GLN A 325 -6.22 -9.14 -6.03
C GLN A 325 -6.74 -10.58 -6.02
N TYR A 326 -7.52 -10.96 -7.03
CA TYR A 326 -7.96 -12.33 -7.25
C TYR A 326 -6.98 -13.01 -8.20
N SER A 327 -6.14 -13.88 -7.68
CA SER A 327 -5.04 -14.50 -8.42
C SER A 327 -4.80 -15.94 -8.01
N ILE A 328 -4.06 -16.69 -8.84
CA ILE A 328 -3.58 -18.04 -8.48
C ILE A 328 -2.54 -17.88 -7.37
N GLN A 329 -2.73 -18.63 -6.29
CA GLN A 329 -1.81 -18.62 -5.16
C GLN A 329 -0.51 -19.36 -5.51
N SER A 330 0.63 -18.73 -5.20
CA SER A 330 1.96 -19.27 -5.47
C SER A 330 2.38 -20.34 -4.47
N THR A 331 3.44 -21.08 -4.78
CA THR A 331 4.04 -22.08 -3.88
C THR A 331 4.45 -21.43 -2.55
N GLY A 332 4.05 -22.06 -1.45
CA GLY A 332 4.27 -21.52 -0.10
C GLY A 332 3.12 -20.69 0.45
N GLN A 333 2.16 -20.30 -0.40
CA GLN A 333 0.95 -19.61 0.02
C GLN A 333 -0.16 -20.61 0.38
N PRO A 334 -1.11 -20.24 1.27
CA PRO A 334 -2.29 -21.05 1.50
C PRO A 334 -3.04 -21.33 0.21
N ASN A 335 -3.45 -22.59 0.01
CA ASN A 335 -4.17 -23.05 -1.20
C ASN A 335 -3.41 -22.80 -2.53
N ALA A 336 -2.09 -23.01 -2.54
CA ALA A 336 -1.25 -22.88 -3.73
C ALA A 336 -1.86 -23.58 -4.96
N GLY A 337 -1.81 -22.93 -6.12
CA GLY A 337 -2.35 -23.43 -7.37
C GLY A 337 -3.86 -23.20 -7.57
N THR A 338 -4.56 -22.57 -6.63
CA THR A 338 -5.97 -22.19 -6.78
C THR A 338 -6.16 -20.67 -6.87
N TYR A 339 -7.25 -20.23 -7.51
CA TYR A 339 -7.63 -18.81 -7.54
C TYR A 339 -8.25 -18.41 -6.20
N GLN A 340 -7.71 -17.36 -5.58
CA GLN A 340 -8.23 -16.79 -4.33
C GLN A 340 -8.05 -15.28 -4.29
N GLU A 341 -8.88 -14.60 -3.50
CA GLU A 341 -8.65 -13.22 -3.10
C GLU A 341 -7.54 -13.18 -2.05
N SER A 342 -6.50 -12.42 -2.33
CA SER A 342 -5.32 -12.25 -1.49
C SER A 342 -4.92 -10.78 -1.44
N TYR A 343 -3.76 -10.45 -0.86
CA TYR A 343 -3.21 -9.09 -0.92
C TYR A 343 -3.00 -8.63 -2.37
N PHE A 344 -2.82 -7.33 -2.57
CA PHE A 344 -2.51 -6.75 -3.87
C PHE A 344 -1.03 -6.97 -4.19
N ARG A 345 -0.76 -7.83 -5.16
CA ARG A 345 0.58 -8.37 -5.46
C ARG A 345 1.54 -7.40 -6.16
N PRO A 346 1.11 -6.41 -6.98
CA PRO A 346 2.00 -5.40 -7.53
C PRO A 346 2.73 -4.64 -6.41
N SER A 347 4.04 -4.85 -6.30
CA SER A 347 4.85 -4.42 -5.16
C SER A 347 5.93 -3.40 -5.51
N PHE A 348 6.26 -3.25 -6.81
CA PHE A 348 7.23 -2.28 -7.29
C PHE A 348 6.60 -1.41 -8.36
N PHE A 349 6.85 -0.11 -8.29
CA PHE A 349 6.18 0.90 -9.10
C PHE A 349 7.17 1.85 -9.76
N THR A 350 6.86 2.26 -10.97
CA THR A 350 7.52 3.38 -11.64
C THR A 350 6.61 3.99 -12.70
N THR A 351 6.86 5.23 -13.08
CA THR A 351 6.13 5.92 -14.14
C THR A 351 7.03 6.15 -15.34
N LEU A 352 6.53 5.84 -16.52
CA LEU A 352 7.20 6.14 -17.78
C LEU A 352 6.17 6.65 -18.80
N SER A 353 6.40 7.84 -19.37
CA SER A 353 5.52 8.46 -20.35
C SER A 353 4.05 8.57 -19.87
N ASN A 354 3.82 8.97 -18.63
CA ASN A 354 2.53 9.04 -17.93
C ASN A 354 1.80 7.69 -17.76
N ILE A 355 2.44 6.58 -18.05
CA ILE A 355 1.90 5.25 -17.76
C ILE A 355 2.48 4.77 -16.44
N ALA A 356 1.61 4.34 -15.55
CA ALA A 356 1.94 3.81 -14.23
C ALA A 356 2.21 2.31 -14.32
N TYR A 357 3.48 1.91 -14.36
CA TYR A 357 3.89 0.51 -14.41
C TYR A 357 4.08 -0.07 -13.02
N VAL A 358 3.64 -1.31 -12.85
CA VAL A 358 3.83 -2.07 -11.62
C VAL A 358 4.32 -3.47 -11.93
N LEU A 359 5.19 -3.97 -11.08
CA LEU A 359 5.75 -5.32 -11.17
C LEU A 359 5.18 -6.18 -10.02
N ASP A 360 4.63 -7.33 -10.40
CA ASP A 360 4.15 -8.33 -9.44
C ASP A 360 5.33 -8.87 -8.61
N ASP A 361 5.10 -9.11 -7.33
CA ASP A 361 6.16 -9.52 -6.38
C ASP A 361 6.71 -10.93 -6.62
N ASP A 362 5.97 -11.78 -7.30
CA ASP A 362 6.13 -13.23 -7.23
C ASP A 362 6.05 -13.94 -8.60
N THR A 363 5.48 -13.29 -9.61
CA THR A 363 5.26 -13.91 -10.93
C THR A 363 6.10 -13.33 -12.05
N ALA A 364 6.98 -12.38 -11.78
CA ALA A 364 7.77 -11.67 -12.79
C ALA A 364 6.91 -11.05 -13.90
N THR A 365 5.72 -10.59 -13.56
CA THR A 365 4.74 -10.02 -14.50
C THR A 365 4.69 -8.51 -14.35
N LEU A 366 4.91 -7.82 -15.46
CA LEU A 366 4.77 -6.37 -15.56
C LEU A 366 3.33 -6.03 -15.97
N TYR A 367 2.68 -5.20 -15.19
CA TYR A 367 1.37 -4.62 -15.49
C TYR A 367 1.47 -3.09 -15.60
N TYR A 368 0.40 -2.48 -16.07
CA TYR A 368 0.16 -1.04 -15.92
C TYR A 368 -1.28 -0.79 -15.48
N PHE A 369 -1.51 0.31 -14.77
CA PHE A 369 -2.85 0.74 -14.42
C PHE A 369 -3.54 1.38 -15.63
N ASP A 370 -4.81 1.03 -15.82
CA ASP A 370 -5.66 1.58 -16.87
C ASP A 370 -6.96 2.07 -16.24
N VAL A 371 -7.25 3.35 -16.39
CA VAL A 371 -8.42 4.01 -15.79
C VAL A 371 -9.75 3.59 -16.42
N ASP A 372 -9.71 3.02 -17.63
CA ASP A 372 -10.90 2.54 -18.34
C ASP A 372 -11.21 1.06 -18.09
N ILE A 373 -10.33 0.38 -17.35
CA ILE A 373 -10.45 -1.06 -17.04
C ILE A 373 -10.68 -1.24 -15.54
N TYR A 374 -11.64 -2.09 -15.17
CA TYR A 374 -12.02 -2.37 -13.79
C TYR A 374 -11.90 -3.85 -13.46
N GLN A 375 -10.87 -4.49 -14.02
CA GLN A 375 -10.45 -5.87 -13.81
C GLN A 375 -8.92 -5.95 -13.74
N ASP A 376 -8.38 -6.90 -12.99
CA ASP A 376 -6.93 -7.15 -12.92
C ASP A 376 -6.57 -8.25 -13.93
N ASN A 377 -6.09 -7.88 -15.10
CA ASN A 377 -5.74 -8.81 -16.18
C ASN A 377 -6.87 -9.83 -16.48
N GLY A 378 -8.10 -9.33 -16.61
CA GLY A 378 -9.29 -10.14 -16.87
C GLY A 378 -9.90 -10.82 -15.64
N GLN A 379 -9.26 -10.73 -14.46
CA GLN A 379 -9.83 -11.22 -13.22
C GLN A 379 -10.65 -10.14 -12.52
N ALA A 380 -11.71 -10.56 -11.85
CA ALA A 380 -12.61 -9.63 -11.17
C ALA A 380 -11.91 -8.90 -10.00
N ILE A 381 -12.11 -7.59 -9.93
CA ILE A 381 -11.76 -6.80 -8.75
C ILE A 381 -12.93 -6.85 -7.76
N TYR A 382 -12.68 -7.37 -6.56
CA TYR A 382 -13.67 -7.46 -5.48
C TYR A 382 -13.77 -6.09 -4.76
N CYS A 383 -14.49 -5.16 -5.40
CA CYS A 383 -14.76 -3.84 -4.82
C CYS A 383 -15.82 -3.99 -3.73
N ARG A 384 -15.42 -3.80 -2.46
CA ARG A 384 -16.24 -4.15 -1.30
C ARG A 384 -16.24 -3.04 -0.27
N THR A 385 -17.39 -2.84 0.38
CA THR A 385 -17.47 -2.08 1.63
C THR A 385 -18.31 -2.85 2.64
N VAL A 386 -17.83 -2.91 3.87
CA VAL A 386 -18.51 -3.52 5.02
C VAL A 386 -18.78 -2.43 6.03
N SER A 387 -20.05 -2.19 6.34
CA SER A 387 -20.44 -1.13 7.28
C SER A 387 -20.19 -1.52 8.73
N ASP A 388 -20.11 -0.52 9.58
CA ASP A 388 -20.27 -0.70 11.01
C ASP A 388 -21.64 -1.28 11.36
N ILE A 389 -21.76 -1.79 12.59
CA ILE A 389 -23.02 -2.27 13.12
C ILE A 389 -23.90 -1.08 13.47
N ILE A 390 -25.01 -0.95 12.74
CA ILE A 390 -25.99 0.13 12.90
C ILE A 390 -27.14 -0.35 13.78
N ASP A 391 -27.45 0.38 14.84
CA ASP A 391 -28.54 0.09 15.76
C ASP A 391 -29.70 1.10 15.70
N ASN A 392 -29.58 2.14 14.86
CA ASN A 392 -30.60 3.20 14.68
C ASN A 392 -31.01 3.85 16.01
N GLY A 393 -30.09 3.99 16.96
CA GLY A 393 -30.32 4.61 18.27
C GLY A 393 -31.25 3.82 19.20
N THR A 394 -31.55 2.54 18.91
CA THR A 394 -32.42 1.71 19.73
C THR A 394 -32.09 0.21 19.66
N THR A 395 -32.17 -0.46 20.78
CA THR A 395 -32.04 -1.90 20.92
C THR A 395 -33.29 -2.69 20.55
N LYS A 396 -34.41 -2.01 20.23
CA LYS A 396 -35.65 -2.67 19.77
C LYS A 396 -35.40 -3.39 18.42
N ARG A 397 -36.22 -4.45 18.20
CA ARG A 397 -36.19 -5.19 16.93
C ARG A 397 -36.68 -4.31 15.78
N LYS A 398 -35.96 -4.31 14.66
CA LYS A 398 -36.30 -3.57 13.46
C LYS A 398 -36.61 -4.55 12.34
N PHE A 399 -37.67 -4.26 11.59
CA PHE A 399 -38.05 -4.97 10.39
C PHE A 399 -37.60 -4.15 9.19
N TYR A 400 -36.68 -4.69 8.40
CA TYR A 400 -36.08 -4.02 7.25
C TYR A 400 -36.87 -4.31 5.97
N GLY A 401 -37.18 -3.28 5.21
CA GLY A 401 -37.93 -3.32 3.98
C GLY A 401 -37.06 -3.19 2.74
N ARG A 402 -37.27 -2.10 2.00
CA ARG A 402 -36.54 -1.73 0.81
C ARG A 402 -35.14 -1.24 1.17
N LEU A 403 -34.14 -1.62 0.36
CA LEU A 403 -32.83 -1.01 0.32
C LEU A 403 -32.59 -0.54 -1.12
N GLU A 404 -32.21 0.73 -1.30
CA GLU A 404 -31.89 1.38 -2.57
C GLU A 404 -30.44 1.81 -2.60
N ILE A 405 -29.74 1.55 -3.71
CA ILE A 405 -28.38 2.02 -3.99
C ILE A 405 -28.45 3.32 -4.76
N ILE A 406 -27.73 4.33 -4.31
CA ILE A 406 -27.69 5.66 -4.90
C ILE A 406 -26.28 5.86 -5.50
N GLY A 407 -26.22 6.16 -6.79
CA GLY A 407 -24.98 6.39 -7.52
C GLY A 407 -25.19 6.41 -9.03
N ASP A 408 -24.09 6.40 -9.74
CA ASP A 408 -24.09 6.40 -11.20
C ASP A 408 -24.71 5.13 -11.77
N LYS A 409 -25.41 5.26 -12.91
CA LYS A 409 -26.01 4.12 -13.60
C LYS A 409 -24.96 3.46 -14.48
N VAL A 410 -24.64 2.21 -14.16
CA VAL A 410 -23.65 1.41 -14.87
C VAL A 410 -24.20 0.01 -15.18
N SER A 411 -23.76 -0.57 -16.29
CA SER A 411 -24.20 -1.92 -16.71
C SER A 411 -23.50 -3.00 -15.87
N GLY A 412 -23.87 -3.10 -14.59
CA GLY A 412 -23.27 -4.02 -13.63
C GLY A 412 -24.23 -4.41 -12.52
N THR A 413 -23.77 -5.30 -11.64
CA THR A 413 -24.55 -5.78 -10.50
C THR A 413 -23.79 -5.54 -9.19
N MET A 414 -24.56 -5.15 -8.16
CA MET A 414 -24.10 -5.09 -6.77
C MET A 414 -24.68 -6.29 -6.01
N GLN A 415 -23.83 -7.01 -5.30
CA GLN A 415 -24.22 -8.06 -4.38
C GLN A 415 -24.28 -7.51 -2.97
N ILE A 416 -25.38 -7.73 -2.26
CA ILE A 416 -25.63 -7.21 -0.92
C ILE A 416 -25.97 -8.35 0.01
N ARG A 417 -25.34 -8.35 1.19
CA ARG A 417 -25.72 -9.23 2.30
C ARG A 417 -25.64 -8.49 3.63
N HIS A 418 -26.18 -9.09 4.67
CA HIS A 418 -26.20 -8.48 6.00
C HIS A 418 -25.90 -9.49 7.10
N THR A 419 -25.52 -8.96 8.25
CA THR A 419 -25.36 -9.71 9.50
C THR A 419 -26.05 -9.00 10.64
N GLY A 420 -26.68 -9.75 11.54
CA GLY A 420 -27.31 -9.24 12.76
C GLY A 420 -26.64 -9.72 14.05
N ASN A 421 -25.51 -10.46 13.95
CA ASN A 421 -24.88 -11.14 15.08
C ASN A 421 -23.37 -10.88 15.17
N ASP A 422 -22.95 -9.63 15.02
CA ASP A 422 -21.57 -9.21 15.17
C ASP A 422 -20.61 -9.91 14.18
N TYR A 423 -20.96 -9.89 12.90
CA TYR A 423 -20.21 -10.46 11.77
C TYR A 423 -19.94 -11.99 11.86
N ASN A 424 -20.57 -12.70 12.80
CA ASN A 424 -20.33 -14.14 12.95
C ASN A 424 -20.95 -14.96 11.81
N THR A 425 -22.16 -14.58 11.38
CA THR A 425 -22.82 -15.21 10.23
C THR A 425 -23.42 -14.16 9.31
N TRP A 426 -23.40 -14.44 8.02
CA TRP A 426 -23.91 -13.57 6.98
C TRP A 426 -25.12 -14.20 6.28
N SER A 427 -26.07 -13.37 5.88
CA SER A 427 -27.14 -13.80 4.97
C SER A 427 -26.56 -14.19 3.60
N THR A 428 -27.35 -14.87 2.78
CA THR A 428 -27.02 -15.06 1.37
C THR A 428 -26.98 -13.72 0.64
N TYR A 429 -26.13 -13.61 -0.38
CA TYR A 429 -26.09 -12.45 -1.26
C TYR A 429 -27.40 -12.29 -2.05
N ARG A 430 -27.80 -11.04 -2.22
CA ARG A 430 -28.85 -10.61 -3.14
C ARG A 430 -28.27 -9.65 -4.15
N SER A 431 -28.58 -9.85 -5.43
CA SER A 431 -28.08 -9.04 -6.53
C SER A 431 -29.03 -7.89 -6.84
N VAL A 432 -28.46 -6.72 -7.09
CA VAL A 432 -29.15 -5.50 -7.52
C VAL A 432 -28.57 -5.07 -8.85
N ASP A 433 -29.42 -4.80 -9.84
CA ASP A 433 -29.00 -4.22 -11.11
C ASP A 433 -28.72 -2.73 -10.94
N LEU A 434 -27.48 -2.31 -11.20
CA LEU A 434 -27.05 -0.91 -11.09
C LEU A 434 -27.51 -0.05 -12.28
N ASN A 435 -27.99 -0.66 -13.38
CA ASN A 435 -28.52 0.04 -14.53
C ASN A 435 -30.05 0.29 -14.43
N ALA A 436 -30.72 -0.32 -13.46
CA ALA A 436 -32.14 -0.13 -13.25
C ALA A 436 -32.46 1.36 -12.94
N SER A 437 -33.65 1.84 -13.31
CA SER A 437 -34.11 3.20 -12.96
C SER A 437 -34.05 3.45 -11.45
N ARG A 438 -34.38 2.41 -10.66
CA ARG A 438 -34.11 2.32 -9.23
C ARG A 438 -33.39 1.03 -8.93
N SER A 439 -32.21 1.15 -8.35
CA SER A 439 -31.38 0.01 -7.96
C SER A 439 -31.77 -0.48 -6.57
N GLU A 440 -32.89 -1.21 -6.50
CA GLU A 440 -33.55 -1.59 -5.26
C GLU A 440 -33.50 -3.10 -5.01
N VAL A 441 -33.47 -3.47 -3.73
CA VAL A 441 -33.72 -4.84 -3.28
C VAL A 441 -34.62 -4.81 -2.05
N TYR A 442 -35.57 -5.74 -2.02
CA TYR A 442 -36.44 -5.91 -0.87
C TYR A 442 -35.86 -6.98 0.04
N LEU A 443 -35.34 -6.56 1.18
CA LEU A 443 -34.73 -7.43 2.17
C LEU A 443 -35.76 -7.72 3.25
N SER A 444 -36.07 -8.98 3.42
CA SER A 444 -36.88 -9.44 4.54
C SER A 444 -35.98 -9.78 5.73
N GLY A 445 -36.55 -9.74 6.89
CA GLY A 445 -35.88 -10.12 8.12
C GLY A 445 -35.90 -9.00 9.15
N ALA A 446 -35.54 -9.35 10.37
CA ALA A 446 -35.58 -8.44 11.47
C ALA A 446 -34.43 -8.68 12.44
N ASP A 447 -33.69 -7.63 12.73
CA ASP A 447 -32.57 -7.64 13.64
C ASP A 447 -32.67 -6.49 14.66
N ARG A 448 -31.95 -6.60 15.77
CA ARG A 448 -31.81 -5.49 16.72
C ARG A 448 -30.77 -4.48 16.26
N ARG A 449 -29.73 -4.96 15.63
CA ARG A 449 -28.63 -4.21 15.03
C ARG A 449 -28.15 -4.95 13.78
N ARG A 450 -27.63 -4.25 12.79
CA ARG A 450 -27.27 -4.85 11.51
C ARG A 450 -26.04 -4.19 10.92
N ALA A 451 -25.13 -5.00 10.36
CA ALA A 451 -24.10 -4.52 9.45
C ALA A 451 -24.41 -5.04 8.04
N TRP A 452 -23.94 -4.30 7.04
CA TRP A 452 -24.17 -4.54 5.64
C TRP A 452 -22.85 -4.75 4.91
N GLU A 453 -22.85 -5.62 3.94
CA GLU A 453 -21.75 -5.75 2.98
C GLU A 453 -22.29 -5.52 1.58
N PHE A 454 -21.57 -4.66 0.84
CA PHE A 454 -21.82 -4.35 -0.57
C PHE A 454 -20.59 -4.79 -1.36
N LEU A 455 -20.81 -5.62 -2.39
CA LEU A 455 -19.75 -6.20 -3.21
C LEU A 455 -20.07 -6.02 -4.69
N CYS A 456 -19.17 -5.38 -5.44
CA CYS A 456 -19.24 -5.30 -6.89
C CYS A 456 -18.02 -5.96 -7.53
N THR A 457 -18.25 -6.92 -8.40
CA THR A 457 -17.21 -7.62 -9.18
C THR A 457 -17.30 -7.33 -10.69
N SER A 458 -18.31 -6.57 -11.12
CA SER A 458 -18.51 -6.21 -12.53
C SER A 458 -17.39 -5.32 -13.06
N ASN A 459 -17.03 -5.48 -14.32
CA ASN A 459 -16.02 -4.61 -14.99
C ASN A 459 -16.68 -3.29 -15.44
N VAL A 460 -16.94 -2.42 -14.47
CA VAL A 460 -17.64 -1.14 -14.69
C VAL A 460 -17.03 -0.04 -13.81
N PRO A 461 -17.09 1.23 -14.25
CA PRO A 461 -16.68 2.39 -13.45
C PRO A 461 -17.73 2.64 -12.35
N LEU A 462 -17.59 1.98 -11.21
CA LEU A 462 -18.53 2.12 -10.11
C LEU A 462 -18.26 3.40 -9.32
N ARG A 463 -19.28 4.24 -9.21
CA ARG A 463 -19.31 5.43 -8.35
C ARG A 463 -20.64 5.47 -7.58
N LEU A 464 -20.57 5.51 -6.25
CA LEU A 464 -21.74 5.44 -5.39
C LEU A 464 -21.75 6.57 -4.34
N ASP A 465 -22.90 7.20 -4.17
CA ASP A 465 -23.13 8.22 -3.14
C ASP A 465 -23.51 7.63 -1.78
N GLY A 466 -24.17 6.45 -1.79
CA GLY A 466 -24.66 5.82 -0.57
C GLY A 466 -25.70 4.74 -0.83
N ALA A 467 -26.25 4.21 0.24
CA ALA A 467 -27.39 3.34 0.21
C ALA A 467 -28.44 3.81 1.25
N GLU A 468 -29.71 3.61 0.92
CA GLU A 468 -30.81 3.95 1.84
C GLU A 468 -31.63 2.69 2.14
N VAL A 469 -31.97 2.52 3.41
CA VAL A 469 -32.79 1.39 3.87
C VAL A 469 -34.01 1.87 4.64
N ASP A 470 -35.16 1.33 4.25
CA ASP A 470 -36.42 1.54 4.98
C ASP A 470 -36.57 0.51 6.10
N PHE A 471 -36.94 0.96 7.29
CA PHE A 471 -37.18 0.06 8.40
C PHE A 471 -38.38 0.50 9.25
N ARG A 472 -38.91 -0.46 10.03
CA ARG A 472 -39.93 -0.23 11.05
C ARG A 472 -39.46 -0.81 12.36
N ILE A 473 -39.57 -0.03 13.44
CA ILE A 473 -39.28 -0.48 14.80
C ILE A 473 -40.46 -1.32 15.27
N GLY A 474 -40.20 -2.51 15.77
CA GLY A 474 -41.21 -3.35 16.41
C GLY A 474 -41.56 -2.83 17.77
N GLU A 475 -42.85 -2.80 18.08
CA GLU A 475 -43.31 -2.60 19.46
C GLU A 475 -42.95 -3.84 20.28
N MET A 476 -42.49 -3.67 21.52
CA MET A 476 -42.43 -4.81 22.46
C MET A 476 -43.84 -5.19 22.82
N ASP A 477 -44.24 -6.41 22.51
CA ASP A 477 -45.48 -6.95 23.07
C ASP A 477 -45.39 -6.92 24.60
N GLN A 478 -46.22 -6.08 25.23
CA GLN A 478 -46.32 -6.03 26.68
C GLN A 478 -47.05 -7.25 27.28
N GLU A 479 -47.48 -8.21 26.44
CA GLU A 479 -48.27 -9.35 26.87
C GLU A 479 -47.51 -10.52 27.51
N GLN A 480 -46.21 -10.53 27.56
CA GLN A 480 -45.49 -11.60 28.29
C GLN A 480 -45.09 -11.29 29.71
N ALA A 481 -45.44 -10.13 30.23
CA ALA A 481 -45.14 -9.77 31.63
C ALA A 481 -46.27 -10.09 32.63
N VAL A 482 -47.41 -10.63 32.20
CA VAL A 482 -48.55 -10.94 33.09
C VAL A 482 -48.85 -12.44 33.06
N GLY A 483 -47.87 -13.25 33.30
CA GLY A 483 -47.98 -14.72 33.43
C GLY A 483 -47.27 -15.22 34.68
N GLY A 484 -47.21 -14.42 35.73
CA GLY A 484 -46.63 -14.75 37.03
C GLY A 484 -47.67 -15.34 37.99
N GLY A 485 -47.72 -16.64 38.00
CA GLY A 485 -47.93 -17.49 39.15
C GLY A 485 -48.97 -17.12 40.20
N ARG A 486 -50.12 -17.77 40.18
CA ARG A 486 -50.86 -18.15 41.39
C ARG A 486 -50.29 -19.50 41.88
N TYR A 487 -49.42 -19.46 42.87
CA TYR A 487 -49.29 -20.61 43.76
C TYR A 487 -50.47 -20.54 44.76
N ARG A 488 -51.34 -21.54 44.72
CA ARG A 488 -52.23 -21.91 45.83
C ARG A 488 -51.64 -23.18 46.46
N ARG A 489 -51.36 -23.04 47.74
CA ARG A 489 -51.30 -24.01 48.84
C ARG A 489 -51.04 -25.49 48.52
#